data_895df5f7912043c9b15110273aa47020
#
_entry.id   895df5f7912043c9b15110273aa47020
#
_cell.length_a   1.000
_cell.length_b   1.000
_cell.length_c   1.000
_cell.angle_alpha   90.00
_cell.angle_beta   90.00
_cell.angle_gamma   90.00
#
_symmetry.space_group_name_H-M   'P 1'
#
loop_
_entity.id
_entity.type
_entity.pdbx_description
1 polymer ?
#
loop_
_entity_poly.entity_id
_entity_poly.type
_entity_poly.pdbx_seq_one_letter_code
_entity_poly.pdbx_strand_id
1 'polypeptide(L)'
;MNQISLYTTRVMLIAFLLTTFCSLVSLPAFADTAAEIDAEVVAAKAKLFAGSPEALELSKSSKGLLVFPDVVKAGLIIGGQYGEGALLVNGRTTGYYNTVAASYGLQAGAQSFGYAMPLMNEEALNYVKESDGWEVGTGPTIVVMDKGASAGFTTSSAKEDIYVFFFDQSGLMAGLGIQGTKISKITPD
;
A
#
# COMPACT_ATOMS: atom_id res chain seq x y z
N MET A 1 1.98 -56.34 -11.14
CA MET A 1 1.35 -55.13 -10.61
C MET A 1 1.94 -53.96 -11.42
N ASN A 2 1.16 -53.37 -12.32
CA ASN A 2 1.65 -52.53 -13.42
C ASN A 2 2.16 -51.19 -12.91
N GLN A 3 3.33 -50.78 -13.38
CA GLN A 3 3.96 -49.48 -13.12
C GLN A 3 2.99 -48.29 -13.34
N ILE A 4 2.11 -48.39 -14.32
CA ILE A 4 1.07 -47.38 -14.65
C ILE A 4 0.08 -47.19 -13.49
N SER A 5 -0.31 -48.26 -12.79
CA SER A 5 -1.22 -48.16 -11.63
C SER A 5 -0.61 -47.43 -10.44
N LEU A 6 0.69 -47.57 -10.23
CA LEU A 6 1.41 -46.87 -9.15
C LEU A 6 1.55 -45.36 -9.47
N TYR A 7 1.76 -45.00 -10.73
CA TYR A 7 1.84 -43.58 -11.14
C TYR A 7 0.50 -42.85 -11.02
N THR A 8 -0.60 -43.50 -11.45
CA THR A 8 -1.94 -42.90 -11.34
C THR A 8 -2.36 -42.71 -9.88
N THR A 9 -2.04 -43.67 -9.01
CA THR A 9 -2.36 -43.56 -7.56
C THR A 9 -1.53 -42.43 -6.90
N ARG A 10 -0.25 -42.28 -7.24
CA ARG A 10 0.61 -41.20 -6.72
C ARG A 10 0.16 -39.81 -7.20
N VAL A 11 -0.21 -39.66 -8.46
CA VAL A 11 -0.71 -38.40 -9.01
C VAL A 11 -2.05 -38.01 -8.37
N MET A 12 -2.96 -38.98 -8.16
CA MET A 12 -4.22 -38.74 -7.46
C MET A 12 -4.01 -38.35 -5.99
N LEU A 13 -3.05 -38.96 -5.30
CA LEU A 13 -2.72 -38.63 -3.90
C LEU A 13 -2.15 -37.20 -3.79
N ILE A 14 -1.28 -36.80 -4.71
CA ILE A 14 -0.70 -35.44 -4.74
C ILE A 14 -1.78 -34.42 -5.08
N ALA A 15 -2.66 -34.71 -6.05
CA ALA A 15 -3.77 -33.83 -6.37
C ALA A 15 -4.76 -33.68 -5.21
N PHE A 16 -5.04 -34.78 -4.48
CA PHE A 16 -5.90 -34.76 -3.29
C PHE A 16 -5.25 -33.99 -2.12
N LEU A 17 -3.94 -34.11 -1.91
CA LEU A 17 -3.21 -33.33 -0.91
C LEU A 17 -3.20 -31.83 -1.25
N LEU A 18 -3.04 -31.46 -2.53
CA LEU A 18 -3.09 -30.06 -2.96
C LEU A 18 -4.50 -29.44 -2.77
N THR A 19 -5.56 -30.20 -3.08
CA THR A 19 -6.93 -29.71 -2.91
C THR A 19 -7.32 -29.59 -1.43
N THR A 20 -6.84 -30.49 -0.57
CA THR A 20 -7.11 -30.42 0.88
C THR A 20 -6.34 -29.28 1.55
N PHE A 21 -5.14 -28.94 1.07
CA PHE A 21 -4.35 -27.84 1.58
C PHE A 21 -4.96 -26.46 1.21
N CYS A 22 -5.61 -26.35 0.04
CA CYS A 22 -6.28 -25.12 -0.40
C CYS A 22 -7.54 -24.79 0.41
N SER A 23 -8.18 -25.79 1.04
CA SER A 23 -9.43 -25.61 1.82
C SER A 23 -9.19 -25.15 3.27
N LEU A 24 -7.95 -25.19 3.77
CA LEU A 24 -7.61 -24.90 5.17
C LEU A 24 -7.18 -23.45 5.44
N VAL A 25 -7.11 -22.59 4.41
CA VAL A 25 -6.70 -21.19 4.56
C VAL A 25 -7.78 -20.24 4.07
N SER A 26 -9.01 -20.46 4.54
CA SER A 26 -10.00 -19.39 4.53
C SER A 26 -9.87 -18.60 5.83
N LEU A 27 -8.85 -17.74 5.90
CA LEU A 27 -8.86 -16.65 6.87
C LEU A 27 -9.99 -15.72 6.45
N PRO A 28 -10.94 -15.38 7.32
CA PRO A 28 -11.87 -14.31 7.04
C PRO A 28 -11.02 -13.05 6.85
N ALA A 29 -10.96 -12.53 5.64
CA ALA A 29 -10.49 -11.18 5.39
C ALA A 29 -11.61 -10.26 5.89
N PHE A 30 -11.54 -9.85 7.15
CA PHE A 30 -12.34 -8.73 7.62
C PHE A 30 -11.71 -7.48 7.03
N ALA A 31 -12.48 -6.65 6.36
CA ALA A 31 -12.14 -5.28 6.10
C ALA A 31 -12.01 -4.58 7.47
N ASP A 32 -11.03 -3.71 7.61
CA ASP A 32 -10.86 -2.97 8.86
C ASP A 32 -12.04 -2.01 9.07
N THR A 33 -12.44 -1.84 10.31
CA THR A 33 -13.44 -0.84 10.66
C THR A 33 -12.85 0.57 10.53
N ALA A 34 -13.70 1.56 10.32
CA ALA A 34 -13.27 2.97 10.27
C ALA A 34 -12.44 3.37 11.50
N ALA A 35 -12.78 2.87 12.69
CA ALA A 35 -12.07 3.17 13.92
C ALA A 35 -10.68 2.51 13.98
N GLU A 36 -10.52 1.31 13.44
CA GLU A 36 -9.23 0.62 13.34
C GLU A 36 -8.31 1.35 12.37
N ILE A 37 -8.79 1.67 11.17
CA ILE A 37 -8.01 2.46 10.19
C ILE A 37 -7.57 3.79 10.79
N ASP A 38 -8.46 4.51 11.46
CA ASP A 38 -8.12 5.79 12.10
C ASP A 38 -7.03 5.65 13.17
N ALA A 39 -7.11 4.61 14.02
CA ALA A 39 -6.13 4.35 15.06
C ALA A 39 -4.75 4.01 14.45
N GLU A 40 -4.72 3.19 13.42
CA GLU A 40 -3.50 2.82 12.70
C GLU A 40 -2.87 4.02 11.99
N VAL A 41 -3.68 4.85 11.33
CA VAL A 41 -3.23 6.09 10.67
C VAL A 41 -2.61 7.07 11.67
N VAL A 42 -3.17 7.20 12.87
CA VAL A 42 -2.59 8.03 13.93
C VAL A 42 -1.22 7.51 14.36
N ALA A 43 -1.10 6.19 14.58
CA ALA A 43 0.17 5.56 14.95
C ALA A 43 1.22 5.66 13.84
N ALA A 44 0.82 5.41 12.60
CA ALA A 44 1.67 5.50 11.41
C ALA A 44 2.23 6.92 11.20
N LYS A 45 1.38 7.94 11.33
CA LYS A 45 1.83 9.35 11.29
C LYS A 45 2.87 9.66 12.34
N ALA A 46 2.66 9.20 13.57
CA ALA A 46 3.61 9.46 14.66
C ALA A 46 4.99 8.85 14.33
N LYS A 47 5.03 7.62 13.82
CA LYS A 47 6.27 6.96 13.40
C LYS A 47 6.94 7.66 12.22
N LEU A 48 6.17 7.99 11.17
CA LEU A 48 6.69 8.71 10.01
C LEU A 48 7.34 10.04 10.41
N PHE A 49 6.65 10.85 11.20
CA PHE A 49 7.12 12.17 11.59
C PHE A 49 8.29 12.14 12.56
N ALA A 50 8.40 11.08 13.37
CA ALA A 50 9.59 10.86 14.21
C ALA A 50 10.82 10.45 13.36
N GLY A 51 10.60 9.76 12.23
CA GLY A 51 11.65 9.28 11.35
C GLY A 51 12.02 10.20 10.19
N SER A 52 11.13 11.13 9.82
CA SER A 52 11.32 12.06 8.69
C SER A 52 10.80 13.46 9.02
N PRO A 53 11.70 14.39 9.40
CA PRO A 53 11.37 15.81 9.55
C PRO A 53 10.79 16.43 8.27
N GLU A 54 11.25 16.00 7.10
CA GLU A 54 10.78 16.49 5.80
C GLU A 54 9.32 16.11 5.57
N ALA A 55 8.93 14.86 5.91
CA ALA A 55 7.54 14.42 5.84
C ALA A 55 6.65 15.26 6.77
N LEU A 56 7.12 15.61 7.97
CA LEU A 56 6.41 16.48 8.89
C LEU A 56 6.22 17.89 8.30
N GLU A 57 7.27 18.49 7.75
CA GLU A 57 7.20 19.85 7.18
C GLU A 57 6.29 19.90 5.93
N LEU A 58 6.39 18.93 5.02
CA LEU A 58 5.50 18.85 3.86
C LEU A 58 4.05 18.59 4.28
N SER A 59 3.83 17.75 5.30
CA SER A 59 2.47 17.51 5.81
C SER A 59 1.83 18.74 6.42
N LYS A 60 2.61 19.62 7.08
CA LYS A 60 2.10 20.90 7.62
C LYS A 60 1.67 21.88 6.52
N SER A 61 2.36 21.86 5.39
CA SER A 61 2.08 22.76 4.25
C SER A 61 1.09 22.17 3.25
N SER A 62 0.77 20.86 3.34
CA SER A 62 -0.14 20.17 2.44
C SER A 62 -1.61 20.54 2.69
N LYS A 63 -2.44 20.38 1.67
CA LYS A 63 -3.91 20.53 1.72
C LYS A 63 -4.60 19.29 2.29
N GLY A 64 -3.95 18.13 2.14
CA GLY A 64 -4.40 16.86 2.67
C GLY A 64 -3.23 15.89 2.82
N LEU A 65 -3.41 14.88 3.63
CA LEU A 65 -2.46 13.81 3.85
C LEU A 65 -3.18 12.47 3.71
N LEU A 66 -2.88 11.72 2.66
CA LEU A 66 -3.35 10.35 2.47
C LEU A 66 -2.32 9.39 3.08
N VAL A 67 -2.76 8.53 4.01
CA VAL A 67 -1.88 7.62 4.76
C VAL A 67 -2.39 6.20 4.65
N PHE A 68 -1.50 5.30 4.25
CA PHE A 68 -1.68 3.85 4.30
C PHE A 68 -0.71 3.29 5.34
N PRO A 69 -1.23 2.93 6.54
CA PRO A 69 -0.39 2.53 7.67
C PRO A 69 0.34 1.21 7.46
N ASP A 70 -0.33 0.24 6.87
CA ASP A 70 0.24 -1.06 6.52
C ASP A 70 -0.24 -1.50 5.13
N VAL A 71 0.71 -1.83 4.29
CA VAL A 71 0.49 -2.35 2.94
C VAL A 71 1.25 -3.64 2.81
N VAL A 72 0.53 -4.73 2.63
CA VAL A 72 1.11 -6.05 2.42
C VAL A 72 1.32 -6.28 0.93
N LYS A 73 2.53 -6.66 0.57
CA LYS A 73 2.90 -7.10 -0.78
C LYS A 73 3.43 -8.53 -0.70
N ALA A 74 2.84 -9.45 -1.45
CA ALA A 74 3.26 -10.83 -1.49
C ALA A 74 3.16 -11.41 -2.91
N GLY A 75 4.04 -12.37 -3.23
CA GLY A 75 4.01 -13.04 -4.52
C GLY A 75 5.13 -14.05 -4.71
N LEU A 76 4.99 -14.87 -5.74
CA LEU A 76 5.99 -15.87 -6.13
C LEU A 76 6.46 -15.68 -7.58
N ILE A 77 5.59 -15.52 -8.53
CA ILE A 77 5.82 -15.16 -9.95
C ILE A 77 4.81 -14.07 -10.32
N ILE A 78 3.61 -14.21 -9.79
CA ILE A 78 2.58 -13.20 -9.79
C ILE A 78 2.43 -12.76 -8.34
N GLY A 79 2.39 -11.47 -8.10
CA GLY A 79 2.24 -10.89 -6.77
C GLY A 79 1.09 -9.91 -6.73
N GLY A 80 0.65 -9.62 -5.52
CA GLY A 80 -0.34 -8.59 -5.23
C GLY A 80 0.11 -7.71 -4.09
N GLN A 81 -0.45 -6.51 -4.05
CA GLN A 81 -0.31 -5.55 -2.97
C GLN A 81 -1.70 -5.09 -2.56
N TYR A 82 -1.91 -4.99 -1.25
CA TYR A 82 -3.15 -4.47 -0.67
C TYR A 82 -2.86 -3.74 0.63
N GLY A 83 -3.60 -2.67 0.89
CA GLY A 83 -3.63 -1.96 2.15
C GLY A 83 -4.80 -0.99 2.20
N GLU A 84 -5.22 -0.63 3.41
CA GLU A 84 -6.26 0.35 3.66
C GLU A 84 -5.67 1.57 4.35
N GLY A 85 -6.35 2.71 4.23
CA GLY A 85 -5.85 3.95 4.78
C GLY A 85 -6.88 5.08 4.76
N ALA A 86 -6.47 6.25 5.22
CA ALA A 86 -7.37 7.39 5.30
C ALA A 86 -6.75 8.68 4.76
N LEU A 87 -7.62 9.52 4.19
CA LEU A 87 -7.33 10.90 3.81
C LEU A 87 -7.67 11.84 4.95
N LEU A 88 -6.67 12.57 5.42
CA LEU A 88 -6.84 13.58 6.45
C LEU A 88 -6.79 14.98 5.81
N VAL A 89 -7.77 15.80 6.15
CA VAL A 89 -7.81 17.23 5.80
C VAL A 89 -7.92 18.02 7.10
N ASN A 90 -7.04 18.97 7.32
CA ASN A 90 -6.95 19.71 8.57
C ASN A 90 -6.86 18.79 9.82
N GLY A 91 -6.17 17.66 9.69
CA GLY A 91 -5.98 16.67 10.76
C GLY A 91 -7.18 15.78 11.08
N ARG A 92 -8.26 15.85 10.30
CA ARG A 92 -9.47 15.02 10.44
C ARG A 92 -9.64 14.11 9.26
N THR A 93 -10.04 12.86 9.48
CA THR A 93 -10.38 11.90 8.44
C THR A 93 -11.58 12.41 7.64
N THR A 94 -11.45 12.44 6.32
CA THR A 94 -12.47 12.88 5.36
C THR A 94 -12.86 11.81 4.35
N GLY A 95 -12.17 10.68 4.36
CA GLY A 95 -12.49 9.52 3.52
C GLY A 95 -11.50 8.39 3.74
N TYR A 96 -11.92 7.19 3.41
CA TYR A 96 -11.12 5.99 3.49
C TYR A 96 -10.81 5.47 2.08
N TYR A 97 -9.66 4.85 1.93
CA TYR A 97 -9.14 4.43 0.64
C TYR A 97 -8.43 3.09 0.78
N ASN A 98 -8.47 2.30 -0.27
CA ASN A 98 -7.57 1.16 -0.41
C ASN A 98 -6.51 1.43 -1.50
N THR A 99 -5.43 0.69 -1.40
CA THR A 99 -4.35 0.66 -2.38
C THR A 99 -4.17 -0.77 -2.87
N VAL A 100 -4.22 -0.96 -4.19
CA VAL A 100 -4.13 -2.27 -4.83
C VAL A 100 -3.14 -2.20 -5.98
N ALA A 101 -2.22 -3.16 -6.05
CA ALA A 101 -1.39 -3.35 -7.22
C ALA A 101 -1.24 -4.83 -7.54
N ALA A 102 -1.13 -5.14 -8.82
CA ALA A 102 -0.69 -6.44 -9.30
C ALA A 102 0.76 -6.32 -9.80
N SER A 103 1.59 -7.29 -9.50
CA SER A 103 2.96 -7.36 -9.99
C SER A 103 3.22 -8.70 -10.65
N TYR A 104 4.02 -8.68 -11.72
CA TYR A 104 4.50 -9.87 -12.41
C TYR A 104 6.02 -9.82 -12.48
N GLY A 105 6.67 -10.91 -12.09
CA GLY A 105 8.13 -11.01 -12.13
C GLY A 105 8.66 -12.13 -11.23
N LEU A 106 9.97 -12.38 -11.34
CA LEU A 106 10.68 -13.34 -10.49
C LEU A 106 10.89 -12.76 -9.06
N GLN A 107 9.79 -12.55 -8.33
CA GLN A 107 9.81 -12.06 -6.97
C GLN A 107 9.16 -13.10 -6.08
N ALA A 108 9.95 -13.71 -5.20
CA ALA A 108 9.44 -14.60 -4.17
C ALA A 108 9.59 -13.94 -2.81
N GLY A 109 8.49 -13.80 -2.09
CA GLY A 109 8.53 -13.26 -0.74
C GLY A 109 7.26 -12.52 -0.34
N ALA A 110 7.32 -12.00 0.86
CA ALA A 110 6.34 -11.08 1.40
C ALA A 110 7.05 -9.92 2.10
N GLN A 111 6.46 -8.74 2.02
CA GLN A 111 6.90 -7.57 2.77
C GLN A 111 5.68 -6.76 3.21
N SER A 112 5.83 -6.01 4.28
CA SER A 112 4.90 -4.95 4.64
C SER A 112 5.62 -3.61 4.74
N PHE A 113 4.89 -2.52 4.48
CA PHE A 113 5.39 -1.15 4.56
C PHE A 113 4.21 -0.20 4.67
N GLY A 114 4.42 0.93 5.33
CA GLY A 114 3.50 2.05 5.25
C GLY A 114 3.98 3.09 4.23
N TYR A 115 3.05 3.89 3.73
CA TYR A 115 3.40 5.10 3.00
C TYR A 115 2.40 6.23 3.23
N ALA A 116 2.88 7.45 3.10
CA ALA A 116 2.06 8.65 3.23
C ALA A 116 2.29 9.59 2.05
N MET A 117 1.22 10.26 1.64
CA MET A 117 1.17 11.12 0.47
C MET A 117 0.65 12.52 0.88
N PRO A 118 1.52 13.48 1.23
CA PRO A 118 1.15 14.88 1.31
C PRO A 118 0.67 15.40 -0.05
N LEU A 119 -0.56 15.93 -0.12
CA LEU A 119 -1.17 16.55 -1.29
C LEU A 119 -0.95 18.06 -1.20
N MET A 120 -0.07 18.60 -2.04
CA MET A 120 0.49 19.93 -1.83
C MET A 120 -0.44 21.07 -2.24
N ASN A 121 -1.40 20.80 -3.13
CA ASN A 121 -2.34 21.80 -3.65
C ASN A 121 -3.79 21.29 -3.66
N GLU A 122 -4.72 22.21 -3.90
CA GLU A 122 -6.15 21.89 -3.94
C GLU A 122 -6.52 21.00 -5.13
N GLU A 123 -5.78 21.08 -6.24
CA GLU A 123 -6.01 20.26 -7.42
C GLU A 123 -5.75 18.78 -7.11
N ALA A 124 -4.61 18.46 -6.49
CA ALA A 124 -4.30 17.11 -6.04
C ALA A 124 -5.30 16.60 -5.00
N LEU A 125 -5.70 17.44 -4.05
CA LEU A 125 -6.69 17.08 -3.03
C LEU A 125 -8.04 16.75 -3.68
N ASN A 126 -8.53 17.60 -4.58
CA ASN A 126 -9.80 17.39 -5.26
C ASN A 126 -9.75 16.18 -6.17
N TYR A 127 -8.64 15.98 -6.88
CA TYR A 127 -8.44 14.80 -7.73
C TYR A 127 -8.60 13.50 -6.93
N VAL A 128 -7.96 13.40 -5.75
CA VAL A 128 -8.08 12.23 -4.86
C VAL A 128 -9.51 12.07 -4.33
N LYS A 129 -10.20 13.17 -3.99
CA LYS A 129 -11.55 13.12 -3.43
C LYS A 129 -12.65 12.81 -4.44
N GLU A 130 -12.50 13.24 -5.68
CA GLU A 130 -13.54 13.16 -6.70
C GLU A 130 -13.40 11.92 -7.59
N SER A 131 -12.20 11.33 -7.68
CA SER A 131 -12.00 10.14 -8.49
C SER A 131 -12.60 8.89 -7.82
N ASP A 132 -13.33 8.08 -8.60
CA ASP A 132 -13.82 6.74 -8.18
C ASP A 132 -12.69 5.70 -8.13
N GLY A 133 -11.46 6.15 -8.13
CA GLY A 133 -10.23 5.38 -8.15
C GLY A 133 -9.31 5.87 -9.25
N TRP A 134 -8.05 6.01 -8.93
CA TRP A 134 -7.02 6.47 -9.83
C TRP A 134 -5.77 5.59 -9.78
N GLU A 135 -5.09 5.52 -10.88
CA GLU A 135 -3.82 4.81 -11.00
C GLU A 135 -2.67 5.78 -10.79
N VAL A 136 -1.76 5.44 -9.90
CA VAL A 136 -0.57 6.22 -9.61
C VAL A 136 0.32 6.28 -10.84
N GLY A 137 0.60 7.50 -11.29
CA GLY A 137 1.28 7.78 -12.56
C GLY A 137 0.37 8.33 -13.65
N THR A 138 -0.95 8.40 -13.38
CA THR A 138 -1.92 9.15 -14.19
C THR A 138 -2.48 10.29 -13.36
N GLY A 139 -2.55 11.50 -13.89
CA GLY A 139 -3.06 12.67 -13.17
C GLY A 139 -1.95 13.50 -12.50
N PRO A 140 -2.08 13.87 -11.22
CA PRO A 140 -1.12 14.73 -10.52
C PRO A 140 0.31 14.21 -10.56
N THR A 141 1.28 15.12 -10.54
CA THR A 141 2.71 14.76 -10.47
C THR A 141 3.05 14.15 -9.12
N ILE A 142 3.83 13.05 -9.14
CA ILE A 142 4.18 12.30 -7.94
C ILE A 142 5.68 12.08 -7.86
N VAL A 143 6.27 12.43 -6.72
CA VAL A 143 7.68 12.18 -6.41
C VAL A 143 7.81 11.28 -5.19
N VAL A 144 8.55 10.18 -5.33
CA VAL A 144 8.91 9.31 -4.22
C VAL A 144 10.14 9.88 -3.51
N MET A 145 9.98 10.12 -2.22
CA MET A 145 11.03 10.61 -1.35
C MET A 145 11.74 9.43 -0.69
N ASP A 146 12.98 9.19 -1.08
CA ASP A 146 13.87 8.27 -0.38
C ASP A 146 14.76 9.01 0.62
N LYS A 147 15.50 8.26 1.46
CA LYS A 147 16.39 8.85 2.46
C LYS A 147 17.52 9.69 1.85
N GLY A 148 17.85 9.49 0.58
CA GLY A 148 18.85 10.27 -0.13
C GLY A 148 18.27 11.54 -0.75
N ALA A 149 17.06 11.47 -1.29
CA ALA A 149 16.36 12.58 -1.92
C ALA A 149 15.87 13.62 -0.89
N SER A 150 15.61 13.19 0.36
CA SER A 150 15.15 14.08 1.43
C SER A 150 16.26 14.97 2.01
N ALA A 151 17.54 14.60 1.86
CA ALA A 151 18.65 15.39 2.38
C ALA A 151 18.78 16.72 1.64
N GLY A 152 18.40 17.82 2.30
CA GLY A 152 18.43 19.18 1.75
C GLY A 152 17.14 19.62 1.04
N PHE A 153 16.09 18.82 1.09
CA PHE A 153 14.77 19.20 0.58
C PHE A 153 14.10 20.20 1.53
N THR A 154 13.51 21.25 0.98
CA THR A 154 12.78 22.28 1.73
C THR A 154 11.40 22.50 1.13
N THR A 155 10.47 23.05 1.89
CA THR A 155 9.12 23.37 1.41
C THR A 155 9.13 24.36 0.24
N SER A 156 10.16 25.21 0.16
CA SER A 156 10.35 26.15 -0.96
C SER A 156 10.82 25.46 -2.25
N SER A 157 11.38 24.27 -2.17
CA SER A 157 11.75 23.45 -3.33
C SER A 157 10.64 22.47 -3.75
N ALA A 158 9.57 22.35 -2.95
CA ALA A 158 8.41 21.53 -3.26
C ALA A 158 7.61 22.13 -4.42
N LYS A 159 7.68 21.51 -5.61
CA LYS A 159 7.01 21.97 -6.83
C LYS A 159 6.00 20.94 -7.36
N GLU A 160 6.07 19.72 -6.85
CA GLU A 160 5.21 18.62 -7.30
C GLU A 160 3.89 18.60 -6.53
N ASP A 161 2.89 17.97 -7.11
CA ASP A 161 1.54 17.92 -6.54
C ASP A 161 1.46 16.97 -5.34
N ILE A 162 2.18 15.84 -5.40
CA ILE A 162 2.15 14.78 -4.40
C ILE A 162 3.58 14.30 -4.13
N TYR A 163 3.93 14.17 -2.86
CA TYR A 163 5.14 13.49 -2.39
C TYR A 163 4.78 12.18 -1.73
N VAL A 164 5.65 11.16 -1.81
CA VAL A 164 5.43 9.86 -1.20
C VAL A 164 6.57 9.51 -0.28
N PHE A 165 6.25 9.25 0.97
CA PHE A 165 7.19 8.81 2.00
C PHE A 165 6.88 7.39 2.42
N PHE A 166 7.82 6.48 2.23
CA PHE A 166 7.72 5.11 2.75
C PHE A 166 8.29 5.01 4.17
N PHE A 167 7.65 4.19 5.00
CA PHE A 167 8.10 3.93 6.37
C PHE A 167 7.75 2.50 6.80
N ASP A 168 8.26 2.06 7.96
CA ASP A 168 7.98 0.75 8.59
C ASP A 168 8.18 -0.46 7.65
N GLN A 169 9.21 -0.42 6.82
CA GLN A 169 9.48 -1.51 5.89
C GLN A 169 9.97 -2.76 6.62
N SER A 170 9.32 -3.89 6.37
CA SER A 170 9.71 -5.21 6.87
C SER A 170 9.56 -6.29 5.80
N GLY A 171 10.31 -7.39 5.93
CA GLY A 171 10.27 -8.52 5.01
C GLY A 171 11.45 -8.61 4.04
N LEU A 172 11.40 -9.58 3.14
CA LEU A 172 12.54 -9.99 2.29
C LEU A 172 12.42 -9.57 0.81
N MET A 173 11.39 -8.80 0.44
CA MET A 173 11.19 -8.39 -0.95
C MET A 173 11.94 -7.10 -1.24
N ALA A 174 12.69 -7.04 -2.34
CA ALA A 174 13.38 -5.83 -2.78
C ALA A 174 12.46 -4.97 -3.67
N GLY A 175 12.59 -3.66 -3.52
CA GLY A 175 11.96 -2.66 -4.39
C GLY A 175 10.60 -2.18 -3.90
N LEU A 176 10.58 -0.90 -3.52
CA LEU A 176 9.36 -0.15 -3.26
C LEU A 176 9.01 0.69 -4.48
N GLY A 177 7.78 0.61 -4.91
CA GLY A 177 7.24 1.42 -5.99
C GLY A 177 5.73 1.44 -5.89
N ILE A 178 5.15 2.57 -6.24
CA ILE A 178 3.70 2.75 -6.28
C ILE A 178 3.18 2.95 -7.71
N GLN A 179 4.03 2.94 -8.72
CA GLN A 179 3.59 3.05 -10.12
C GLN A 179 2.69 1.88 -10.49
N GLY A 180 1.59 2.18 -11.18
CA GLY A 180 0.57 1.19 -11.53
C GLY A 180 -0.27 0.71 -10.34
N THR A 181 -0.12 1.34 -9.16
CA THR A 181 -0.99 1.11 -8.01
C THR A 181 -2.30 1.84 -8.22
N LYS A 182 -3.40 1.14 -8.06
CA LYS A 182 -4.74 1.74 -8.04
C LYS A 182 -5.11 2.11 -6.61
N ILE A 183 -5.50 3.36 -6.42
CA ILE A 183 -6.04 3.87 -5.15
C ILE A 183 -7.53 4.15 -5.37
N SER A 184 -8.39 3.57 -4.55
CA SER A 184 -9.85 3.69 -4.68
C SER A 184 -10.47 4.04 -3.33
N LYS A 185 -11.54 4.82 -3.37
CA LYS A 185 -12.32 5.16 -2.19
C LYS A 185 -13.09 3.94 -1.70
N ILE A 186 -13.13 3.75 -0.39
CA ILE A 186 -13.87 2.65 0.27
C ILE A 186 -14.80 3.19 1.34
N THR A 187 -15.75 2.37 1.74
CA THR A 187 -16.59 2.56 2.93
C THR A 187 -16.24 1.41 3.88
N PRO A 188 -15.48 1.67 4.96
CA PRO A 188 -15.20 0.64 5.98
C PRO A 188 -16.47 0.18 6.68
N ASP A 189 -16.43 -1.02 7.25
CA ASP A 189 -17.55 -1.61 8.02
C ASP A 189 -17.81 -0.89 9.34
#